data_d78cc3b9234eb203a1914bf21f83cb71
#
_entry.id   d78cc3b9234eb203a1914bf21f83cb71
#
_cell.length_a   1.000
_cell.length_b   1.000
_cell.length_c   1.000
_cell.angle_alpha   90.00
_cell.angle_beta   90.00
_cell.angle_gamma   90.00
#
_symmetry.space_group_name_H-M   'P 1'
#
loop_
_entity.id
_entity.type
_entity.pdbx_description
1 polymer ?
#
loop_
_entity_poly.entity_id
_entity_poly.type
_entity_poly.pdbx_seq_one_letter_code
_entity_poly.pdbx_strand_id
1 'polypeptide(L)'
;RRRWSLTRDECVELAQMALKIEDYFAKPMDIEWAKDGVTGDLFIVQARPETIHSKAESNKMTIYKIDEIFADSLKKEGRVLATGQAVGKRIGAGKVRLYRTYGEVLEGKRELRKLLESGMSKEEISSELSVFEEGDVLVTEMTTPDWEPLMKQASLIITRKGGRTSHAAIIAREFGIPAIVG
;
A
#
# COMPACT_ATOMS: atom_id res chain seq x y z
N ARG A 1 -0.03 32.62 8.90
CA ARG A 1 0.05 32.25 10.33
C ARG A 1 -0.38 30.80 10.45
N ARG A 2 0.52 29.90 10.92
CA ARG A 2 0.16 28.52 11.23
C ARG A 2 -0.64 28.54 12.53
N ARG A 3 -1.92 28.24 12.49
CA ARG A 3 -2.75 27.98 13.66
C ARG A 3 -2.96 26.48 13.80
N TRP A 4 -2.96 26.00 15.02
CA TRP A 4 -3.37 24.64 15.34
C TRP A 4 -4.87 24.51 15.03
N SER A 5 -5.31 23.39 14.49
CA SER A 5 -6.72 23.10 14.22
C SER A 5 -7.53 22.84 15.49
N LEU A 6 -6.89 22.38 16.54
CA LEU A 6 -7.46 22.11 17.86
C LEU A 6 -6.75 22.87 18.96
N THR A 7 -7.49 23.21 20.00
CA THR A 7 -6.94 23.64 21.29
C THR A 7 -6.44 22.44 22.08
N ARG A 8 -5.74 22.70 23.21
CA ARG A 8 -5.27 21.63 24.10
C ARG A 8 -6.41 20.81 24.67
N ASP A 9 -7.49 21.47 25.11
CA ASP A 9 -8.65 20.83 25.73
C ASP A 9 -9.39 19.96 24.70
N GLU A 10 -9.56 20.44 23.47
CA GLU A 10 -10.13 19.68 22.37
C GLU A 10 -9.26 18.45 21.98
N CYS A 11 -7.94 18.55 22.07
CA CYS A 11 -7.06 17.40 21.88
C CYS A 11 -7.29 16.33 22.98
N VAL A 12 -7.49 16.77 24.24
CA VAL A 12 -7.79 15.85 25.34
C VAL A 12 -9.16 15.19 25.15
N GLU A 13 -10.16 15.96 24.76
CA GLU A 13 -11.51 15.44 24.46
C GLU A 13 -11.48 14.42 23.34
N LEU A 14 -10.79 14.72 22.21
CA LEU A 14 -10.63 13.80 21.10
C LEU A 14 -9.89 12.52 21.52
N ALA A 15 -8.86 12.63 22.34
CA ALA A 15 -8.13 11.49 22.88
C ALA A 15 -9.02 10.59 23.76
N GLN A 16 -9.90 11.18 24.57
CA GLN A 16 -10.87 10.44 25.38
C GLN A 16 -11.90 9.69 24.52
N MET A 17 -12.35 10.31 23.41
CA MET A 17 -13.21 9.65 22.43
C MET A 17 -12.49 8.46 21.78
N ALA A 18 -11.23 8.64 21.39
CA ALA A 18 -10.41 7.58 20.80
C ALA A 18 -10.23 6.39 21.74
N LEU A 19 -9.92 6.63 23.01
CA LEU A 19 -9.79 5.58 24.02
C LEU A 19 -11.08 4.79 24.22
N LYS A 20 -12.25 5.46 24.27
CA LYS A 20 -13.56 4.78 24.36
C LYS A 20 -13.82 3.87 23.16
N ILE A 21 -13.42 4.29 21.97
CA ILE A 21 -13.58 3.50 20.75
C ILE A 21 -12.63 2.30 20.80
N GLU A 22 -11.37 2.49 21.18
CA GLU A 22 -10.39 1.42 21.33
C GLU A 22 -10.85 0.36 22.35
N ASP A 23 -11.34 0.80 23.50
CA ASP A 23 -11.89 -0.07 24.54
C ASP A 23 -13.10 -0.88 24.03
N TYR A 24 -14.01 -0.22 23.30
CA TYR A 24 -15.20 -0.89 22.75
C TYR A 24 -14.85 -1.98 21.73
N PHE A 25 -13.89 -1.72 20.84
CA PHE A 25 -13.47 -2.67 19.81
C PHE A 25 -12.36 -3.63 20.28
N ALA A 26 -11.79 -3.42 21.47
CA ALA A 26 -10.68 -4.19 22.06
C ALA A 26 -9.47 -4.32 21.12
N LYS A 27 -9.15 -3.27 20.37
CA LYS A 27 -8.03 -3.21 19.42
C LYS A 27 -7.72 -1.77 19.03
N PRO A 28 -6.48 -1.46 18.61
CA PRO A 28 -6.12 -0.14 18.08
C PRO A 28 -6.99 0.27 16.90
N MET A 29 -7.47 1.50 16.93
CA MET A 29 -8.37 2.04 15.92
C MET A 29 -7.79 3.30 15.28
N ASP A 30 -7.90 3.38 13.96
CA ASP A 30 -7.69 4.60 13.18
C ASP A 30 -9.03 5.34 13.11
N ILE A 31 -9.03 6.61 13.51
CA ILE A 31 -10.26 7.42 13.57
C ILE A 31 -10.15 8.65 12.68
N GLU A 32 -11.27 8.97 12.03
CA GLU A 32 -11.47 10.25 11.38
C GLU A 32 -12.43 11.11 12.22
N TRP A 33 -12.15 12.39 12.31
CA TRP A 33 -12.92 13.31 13.13
C TRP A 33 -13.20 14.63 12.38
N ALA A 34 -14.25 15.31 12.79
CA ALA A 34 -14.59 16.64 12.32
C ALA A 34 -14.93 17.54 13.49
N LYS A 35 -14.69 18.85 13.32
CA LYS A 35 -15.10 19.90 14.25
C LYS A 35 -16.18 20.75 13.57
N ASP A 36 -17.32 20.90 14.23
CA ASP A 36 -18.38 21.77 13.75
C ASP A 36 -17.90 23.22 13.77
N GLY A 37 -18.07 23.92 12.66
CA GLY A 37 -17.63 25.31 12.51
C GLY A 37 -18.48 26.35 13.23
N VAL A 38 -19.69 25.98 13.68
CA VAL A 38 -20.66 26.85 14.35
C VAL A 38 -20.66 26.58 15.84
N THR A 39 -20.84 25.33 16.26
CA THR A 39 -20.92 24.94 17.67
C THR A 39 -19.55 24.71 18.30
N GLY A 40 -18.56 24.33 17.50
CA GLY A 40 -17.25 23.94 17.95
C GLY A 40 -17.14 22.49 18.44
N ASP A 41 -18.23 21.71 18.39
CA ASP A 41 -18.28 20.33 18.85
C ASP A 41 -17.41 19.42 18.00
N LEU A 42 -16.81 18.39 18.63
CA LEU A 42 -16.02 17.37 17.98
C LEU A 42 -16.88 16.12 17.70
N PHE A 43 -16.73 15.58 16.52
CA PHE A 43 -17.44 14.38 16.05
C PHE A 43 -16.45 13.36 15.50
N ILE A 44 -16.61 12.09 15.85
CA ILE A 44 -15.98 10.98 15.15
C ILE A 44 -16.83 10.62 13.94
N VAL A 45 -16.26 10.74 12.75
CA VAL A 45 -16.98 10.49 11.49
C VAL A 45 -16.68 9.12 10.91
N GLN A 46 -15.55 8.52 11.30
CA GLN A 46 -15.20 7.14 10.94
C GLN A 46 -14.29 6.54 12.01
N ALA A 47 -14.42 5.22 12.21
CA ALA A 47 -13.46 4.42 12.98
C ALA A 47 -13.25 3.09 12.27
N ARG A 48 -11.99 2.69 12.10
CA ARG A 48 -11.58 1.43 11.46
C ARG A 48 -10.39 0.82 12.20
N PRO A 49 -10.25 -0.53 12.20
CA PRO A 49 -9.11 -1.17 12.84
C PRO A 49 -7.78 -0.68 12.24
N GLU A 50 -6.86 -0.30 13.11
CA GLU A 50 -5.50 0.00 12.71
C GLU A 50 -4.79 -1.31 12.34
N THR A 51 -4.24 -1.41 11.12
CA THR A 51 -3.67 -2.66 10.57
C THR A 51 -2.17 -2.63 10.38
N ILE A 52 -1.53 -1.47 10.50
CA ILE A 52 -0.13 -1.26 10.16
C ILE A 52 0.76 -1.33 11.40
N HIS A 53 0.44 -0.55 12.43
CA HIS A 53 1.28 -0.41 13.62
C HIS A 53 1.00 -1.49 14.66
N SER A 54 -0.24 -2.00 14.73
CA SER A 54 -0.62 -3.07 15.65
C SER A 54 0.08 -4.41 15.37
N LYS A 55 0.58 -4.61 14.16
CA LYS A 55 1.38 -5.79 13.73
C LYS A 55 2.89 -5.54 13.75
N ALA A 56 3.33 -4.32 14.04
CA ALA A 56 4.75 -4.01 14.09
C ALA A 56 5.36 -4.59 15.36
N GLU A 57 6.11 -5.65 15.25
CA GLU A 57 7.00 -6.10 16.33
C GLU A 57 7.91 -4.94 16.74
N SER A 58 7.72 -4.55 17.99
CA SER A 58 8.39 -3.56 18.80
C SER A 58 9.76 -3.02 18.37
N ASN A 59 9.93 -1.72 18.52
CA ASN A 59 11.18 -1.00 18.82
C ASN A 59 12.36 -1.07 17.82
N LYS A 60 12.22 -1.67 16.65
CA LYS A 60 13.26 -1.63 15.61
C LYS A 60 12.80 -0.80 14.42
N MET A 61 13.38 0.37 14.24
CA MET A 61 13.21 1.17 13.04
C MET A 61 14.31 0.81 12.04
N THR A 62 13.95 0.12 10.96
CA THR A 62 14.88 -0.13 9.86
C THR A 62 14.93 1.10 8.96
N ILE A 63 16.10 1.74 8.87
CA ILE A 63 16.34 2.87 7.99
C ILE A 63 17.19 2.37 6.83
N TYR A 64 16.65 2.47 5.61
CA TYR A 64 17.40 2.20 4.40
C TYR A 64 18.05 3.50 3.91
N LYS A 65 19.37 3.50 3.79
CA LYS A 65 20.12 4.59 3.18
C LYS A 65 20.75 4.09 1.89
N ILE A 66 20.50 4.78 0.80
CA ILE A 66 21.20 4.57 -0.46
C ILE A 66 22.27 5.64 -0.54
N ASP A 67 23.52 5.23 -0.77
CA ASP A 67 24.61 6.15 -1.04
C ASP A 67 24.30 6.91 -2.35
N GLU A 68 24.39 8.23 -2.32
CA GLU A 68 24.07 9.07 -3.46
C GLU A 68 24.99 8.76 -4.68
N ILE A 69 26.27 8.47 -4.40
CA ILE A 69 27.26 8.10 -5.44
C ILE A 69 26.83 6.80 -6.12
N PHE A 70 26.37 5.82 -5.32
CA PHE A 70 25.87 4.55 -5.84
C PHE A 70 24.56 4.73 -6.62
N ALA A 71 23.64 5.55 -6.14
CA ALA A 71 22.40 5.87 -6.86
C ALA A 71 22.66 6.54 -8.20
N ASP A 72 23.62 7.44 -8.28
CA ASP A 72 24.00 8.11 -9.53
C ASP A 72 24.74 7.17 -10.50
N SER A 73 25.55 6.23 -10.02
CA SER A 73 26.15 5.20 -10.87
C SER A 73 25.10 4.30 -11.50
N LEU A 74 24.09 3.87 -10.73
CA LEU A 74 22.98 3.07 -11.23
C LEU A 74 22.19 3.78 -12.34
N LYS A 75 21.99 5.10 -12.21
CA LYS A 75 21.34 5.91 -13.25
C LYS A 75 22.18 5.98 -14.51
N LYS A 76 23.49 6.23 -14.38
CA LYS A 76 24.44 6.31 -15.50
C LYS A 76 24.58 4.99 -16.25
N GLU A 77 24.50 3.87 -15.54
CA GLU A 77 24.56 2.52 -16.11
C GLU A 77 23.23 2.07 -16.73
N GLY A 78 22.18 2.92 -16.72
CA GLY A 78 20.85 2.57 -17.25
C GLY A 78 20.13 1.49 -16.42
N ARG A 79 20.53 1.27 -15.17
CA ARG A 79 19.93 0.27 -14.26
C ARG A 79 18.69 0.78 -13.52
N VAL A 80 18.40 2.08 -13.60
CA VAL A 80 17.16 2.67 -13.10
C VAL A 80 16.12 2.63 -14.21
N LEU A 81 15.13 1.76 -14.07
CA LEU A 81 14.09 1.53 -15.08
C LEU A 81 12.93 2.53 -14.98
N ALA A 82 12.62 2.98 -13.76
CA ALA A 82 11.55 3.94 -13.52
C ALA A 82 11.82 4.76 -12.26
N THR A 83 11.24 5.94 -12.19
CA THR A 83 11.25 6.81 -11.01
C THR A 83 9.85 7.34 -10.76
N GLY A 84 9.52 7.73 -9.52
CA GLY A 84 8.22 8.27 -9.16
C GLY A 84 8.18 8.68 -7.69
N GLN A 85 6.98 8.99 -7.20
CA GLN A 85 6.77 9.37 -5.81
C GLN A 85 6.71 8.14 -4.91
N ALA A 86 7.61 8.05 -3.95
CA ALA A 86 7.63 6.96 -2.99
C ALA A 86 6.46 7.04 -1.99
N VAL A 87 5.86 5.90 -1.72
CA VAL A 87 4.84 5.67 -0.71
C VAL A 87 5.33 4.58 0.24
N GLY A 88 5.29 4.88 1.53
CA GLY A 88 5.85 4.01 2.57
C GLY A 88 7.35 4.20 2.77
N LYS A 89 7.92 3.39 3.69
CA LYS A 89 9.32 3.46 4.10
C LYS A 89 10.08 2.15 3.87
N ARG A 90 9.43 1.16 3.24
CA ARG A 90 10.00 -0.16 2.97
C ARG A 90 10.58 -0.22 1.56
N ILE A 91 11.44 -1.21 1.35
CA ILE A 91 11.94 -1.60 0.02
C ILE A 91 11.26 -2.93 -0.34
N GLY A 92 10.78 -3.04 -1.57
CA GLY A 92 10.27 -4.28 -2.13
C GLY A 92 11.18 -4.77 -3.26
N ALA A 93 11.24 -6.08 -3.43
CA ALA A 93 11.97 -6.74 -4.52
C ALA A 93 11.22 -8.01 -4.91
N GLY A 94 11.28 -8.36 -6.20
CA GLY A 94 10.62 -9.55 -6.74
C GLY A 94 10.64 -9.55 -8.27
N LYS A 95 10.01 -10.54 -8.87
CA LYS A 95 9.80 -10.57 -10.33
C LYS A 95 8.82 -9.47 -10.71
N VAL A 96 9.11 -8.77 -11.79
CA VAL A 96 8.23 -7.71 -12.30
C VAL A 96 7.11 -8.33 -13.11
N ARG A 97 5.87 -8.00 -12.74
CA ARG A 97 4.65 -8.37 -13.48
C ARG A 97 3.95 -7.11 -13.95
N LEU A 98 3.91 -6.92 -15.26
CA LEU A 98 3.27 -5.79 -15.90
C LEU A 98 1.88 -6.18 -16.38
N TYR A 99 0.87 -5.51 -15.86
CA TYR A 99 -0.52 -5.61 -16.32
C TYR A 99 -1.04 -4.23 -16.70
N ARG A 100 -1.64 -4.11 -17.86
CA ARG A 100 -2.28 -2.87 -18.32
C ARG A 100 -3.68 -2.71 -17.74
N THR A 101 -4.38 -3.85 -17.63
CA THR A 101 -5.76 -3.91 -17.12
C THR A 101 -5.91 -5.06 -16.14
N TYR A 102 -6.90 -4.99 -15.25
CA TYR A 102 -7.25 -6.10 -14.36
C TYR A 102 -7.80 -7.32 -15.14
N GLY A 103 -8.35 -7.10 -16.34
CA GLY A 103 -8.78 -8.16 -17.25
C GLY A 103 -7.65 -9.11 -17.58
N GLU A 104 -6.44 -8.62 -17.85
CA GLU A 104 -5.26 -9.44 -18.12
C GLU A 104 -4.92 -10.38 -16.96
N VAL A 105 -5.09 -9.90 -15.72
CA VAL A 105 -4.91 -10.75 -14.52
C VAL A 105 -5.93 -11.88 -14.47
N LEU A 106 -7.20 -11.58 -14.79
CA LEU A 106 -8.26 -12.58 -14.80
C LEU A 106 -8.07 -13.61 -15.91
N GLU A 107 -7.64 -13.18 -17.08
CA GLU A 107 -7.31 -14.07 -18.21
C GLU A 107 -6.16 -15.01 -17.84
N GLY A 108 -5.07 -14.48 -17.29
CA GLY A 108 -3.95 -15.29 -16.81
C GLY A 108 -4.38 -16.34 -15.78
N LYS A 109 -5.25 -15.97 -14.83
CA LYS A 109 -5.80 -16.91 -13.84
C LYS A 109 -6.69 -17.97 -14.45
N ARG A 110 -7.47 -17.64 -15.49
CA ARG A 110 -8.31 -18.63 -16.21
C ARG A 110 -7.44 -19.61 -16.97
N GLU A 111 -6.42 -19.13 -17.66
CA GLU A 111 -5.51 -19.96 -18.42
C GLU A 111 -4.71 -20.89 -17.49
N LEU A 112 -4.20 -20.37 -16.38
CA LEU A 112 -3.56 -21.17 -15.33
C LEU A 112 -4.46 -22.33 -14.89
N ARG A 113 -5.75 -22.06 -14.65
CA ARG A 113 -6.69 -23.11 -14.23
C ARG A 113 -6.84 -24.20 -15.29
N LYS A 114 -6.98 -23.83 -16.57
CA LYS A 114 -7.08 -24.80 -17.68
C LYS A 114 -5.83 -25.69 -17.81
N LEU A 115 -4.64 -25.07 -17.68
CA LEU A 115 -3.39 -25.81 -17.76
C LEU A 115 -3.22 -26.78 -16.59
N LEU A 116 -3.62 -26.37 -15.37
CA LEU A 116 -3.65 -27.26 -14.21
C LEU A 116 -4.66 -28.42 -14.38
N GLU A 117 -5.84 -28.15 -14.91
CA GLU A 117 -6.87 -29.17 -15.21
C GLU A 117 -6.43 -30.14 -16.31
N SER A 118 -5.54 -29.70 -17.21
CA SER A 118 -4.93 -30.56 -18.24
C SER A 118 -3.82 -31.48 -17.73
N GLY A 119 -3.43 -31.31 -16.44
CA GLY A 119 -2.40 -32.11 -15.80
C GLY A 119 -0.97 -31.61 -15.96
N MET A 120 -0.77 -30.39 -16.46
CA MET A 120 0.56 -29.77 -16.52
C MET A 120 1.11 -29.49 -15.12
N SER A 121 2.41 -29.69 -14.94
CA SER A 121 3.09 -29.34 -13.68
C SER A 121 3.22 -27.82 -13.52
N LYS A 122 3.41 -27.37 -12.27
CA LYS A 122 3.60 -25.95 -11.99
C LYS A 122 4.86 -25.38 -12.65
N GLU A 123 5.90 -26.18 -12.79
CA GLU A 123 7.16 -25.83 -13.42
C GLU A 123 6.97 -25.57 -14.92
N GLU A 124 6.24 -26.45 -15.61
CA GLU A 124 5.89 -26.30 -17.02
C GLU A 124 5.02 -25.06 -17.26
N ILE A 125 3.98 -24.87 -16.43
CA ILE A 125 3.09 -23.72 -16.50
C ILE A 125 3.88 -22.41 -16.27
N SER A 126 4.79 -22.36 -15.28
CA SER A 126 5.59 -21.19 -14.98
C SER A 126 6.53 -20.78 -16.13
N SER A 127 6.89 -21.70 -17.02
CA SER A 127 7.67 -21.42 -18.22
C SER A 127 6.83 -20.83 -19.37
N GLU A 128 5.55 -21.18 -19.43
CA GLU A 128 4.65 -20.77 -20.52
C GLU A 128 3.77 -19.58 -20.15
N LEU A 129 3.34 -19.49 -18.88
CA LEU A 129 2.39 -18.50 -18.40
C LEU A 129 2.95 -17.64 -17.28
N SER A 130 3.01 -16.33 -17.52
CA SER A 130 3.46 -15.35 -16.53
C SER A 130 2.29 -14.92 -15.63
N VAL A 131 1.99 -15.70 -14.59
CA VAL A 131 0.96 -15.35 -13.58
C VAL A 131 1.59 -14.61 -12.41
N PHE A 132 0.82 -13.75 -11.77
CA PHE A 132 1.24 -13.04 -10.56
C PHE A 132 1.31 -14.00 -9.38
N GLU A 133 2.44 -14.00 -8.70
CA GLU A 133 2.72 -14.79 -7.50
C GLU A 133 2.96 -13.90 -6.29
N GLU A 134 2.81 -14.46 -5.10
CA GLU A 134 3.11 -13.75 -3.86
C GLU A 134 4.58 -13.32 -3.84
N GLY A 135 4.83 -12.05 -3.51
CA GLY A 135 6.17 -11.46 -3.52
C GLY A 135 6.60 -10.84 -4.85
N ASP A 136 5.78 -10.92 -5.90
CA ASP A 136 6.06 -10.24 -7.15
C ASP A 136 5.89 -8.71 -7.05
N VAL A 137 6.53 -8.00 -7.97
CA VAL A 137 6.38 -6.54 -8.12
C VAL A 137 5.27 -6.26 -9.12
N LEU A 138 4.20 -5.65 -8.64
CA LEU A 138 3.07 -5.22 -9.48
C LEU A 138 3.40 -3.92 -10.20
N VAL A 139 3.38 -3.94 -11.52
CA VAL A 139 3.50 -2.75 -12.37
C VAL A 139 2.23 -2.58 -13.20
N THR A 140 1.59 -1.42 -13.10
CA THR A 140 0.38 -1.12 -13.87
C THR A 140 0.25 0.37 -14.18
N GLU A 141 -0.71 0.74 -15.00
CA GLU A 141 -0.98 2.14 -15.28
C GLU A 141 -1.62 2.85 -14.09
N MET A 142 -2.64 2.25 -13.50
CA MET A 142 -3.34 2.70 -12.28
C MET A 142 -4.11 1.53 -11.67
N THR A 143 -4.47 1.64 -10.41
CA THR A 143 -5.28 0.63 -9.71
C THR A 143 -6.68 1.14 -9.38
N THR A 144 -7.62 0.22 -9.34
CA THR A 144 -9.00 0.36 -8.87
C THR A 144 -9.24 -0.62 -7.72
N PRO A 145 -10.35 -0.57 -6.99
CA PRO A 145 -10.62 -1.50 -5.88
C PRO A 145 -10.48 -2.99 -6.21
N ASP A 146 -10.78 -3.38 -7.45
CA ASP A 146 -10.64 -4.77 -7.92
C ASP A 146 -9.22 -5.32 -7.82
N TRP A 147 -8.21 -4.44 -7.80
CA TRP A 147 -6.80 -4.83 -7.70
C TRP A 147 -6.36 -5.20 -6.28
N GLU A 148 -7.15 -4.89 -5.25
CA GLU A 148 -6.75 -5.12 -3.85
C GLU A 148 -6.26 -6.55 -3.55
N PRO A 149 -6.93 -7.62 -4.06
CA PRO A 149 -6.46 -8.98 -3.79
C PRO A 149 -5.06 -9.26 -4.35
N LEU A 150 -4.69 -8.61 -5.46
CA LEU A 150 -3.38 -8.72 -6.08
C LEU A 150 -2.36 -7.84 -5.35
N MET A 151 -2.76 -6.63 -5.02
CA MET A 151 -1.92 -5.67 -4.30
C MET A 151 -1.47 -6.21 -2.94
N LYS A 152 -2.32 -6.96 -2.23
CA LYS A 152 -2.01 -7.60 -0.94
C LYS A 152 -0.87 -8.63 -1.02
N GLN A 153 -0.67 -9.23 -2.17
CA GLN A 153 0.36 -10.24 -2.42
C GLN A 153 1.66 -9.63 -2.96
N ALA A 154 1.63 -8.35 -3.37
CA ALA A 154 2.77 -7.69 -3.97
C ALA A 154 3.86 -7.34 -2.94
N SER A 155 5.12 -7.51 -3.31
CA SER A 155 6.27 -7.00 -2.55
C SER A 155 6.48 -5.49 -2.76
N LEU A 156 6.06 -4.97 -3.93
CA LEU A 156 6.14 -3.58 -4.33
C LEU A 156 5.06 -3.29 -5.37
N ILE A 157 4.48 -2.10 -5.32
CA ILE A 157 3.51 -1.63 -6.29
C ILE A 157 4.09 -0.43 -7.03
N ILE A 158 4.05 -0.46 -8.37
CA ILE A 158 4.47 0.65 -9.22
C ILE A 158 3.30 1.03 -10.12
N THR A 159 2.89 2.30 -10.07
CA THR A 159 1.86 2.81 -10.98
C THR A 159 2.39 3.97 -11.79
N ARG A 160 2.07 3.98 -13.09
CA ARG A 160 2.45 5.06 -13.99
C ARG A 160 1.67 6.34 -13.74
N LYS A 161 0.43 6.23 -13.28
CA LYS A 161 -0.47 7.35 -12.99
C LYS A 161 -0.86 7.36 -11.53
N GLY A 162 -1.13 8.54 -11.03
CA GLY A 162 -1.59 8.77 -9.67
C GLY A 162 -0.56 9.51 -8.83
N GLY A 163 -0.97 9.94 -7.68
CA GLY A 163 -0.15 10.63 -6.70
C GLY A 163 -0.31 9.99 -5.33
N ARG A 164 0.18 10.67 -4.30
CA ARG A 164 0.14 10.19 -2.91
C ARG A 164 -1.25 9.96 -2.33
N THR A 165 -2.28 10.43 -3.00
CA THR A 165 -3.71 10.27 -2.64
C THR A 165 -4.45 9.33 -3.59
N SER A 166 -3.75 8.69 -4.54
CA SER A 166 -4.35 7.70 -5.43
C SER A 166 -4.73 6.41 -4.67
N HIS A 167 -5.63 5.64 -5.25
CA HIS A 167 -6.03 4.33 -4.70
C HIS A 167 -4.81 3.44 -4.39
N ALA A 168 -3.85 3.33 -5.33
CA ALA A 168 -2.62 2.59 -5.09
C ALA A 168 -1.86 3.05 -3.85
N ALA A 169 -1.74 4.37 -3.65
CA ALA A 169 -1.01 4.95 -2.53
C ALA A 169 -1.73 4.76 -1.19
N ILE A 170 -3.06 4.83 -1.18
CA ILE A 170 -3.88 4.62 0.03
C ILE A 170 -3.76 3.16 0.47
N ILE A 171 -4.06 2.23 -0.43
CA ILE A 171 -4.02 0.79 -0.16
C ILE A 171 -2.60 0.31 0.21
N ALA A 172 -1.57 0.82 -0.47
CA ALA A 172 -0.19 0.50 -0.14
C ALA A 172 0.17 0.90 1.31
N ARG A 173 -0.29 2.05 1.79
CA ARG A 173 -0.11 2.46 3.20
C ARG A 173 -0.88 1.55 4.14
N GLU A 174 -2.14 1.24 3.83
CA GLU A 174 -2.98 0.38 4.67
C GLU A 174 -2.39 -1.02 4.86
N PHE A 175 -1.79 -1.57 3.83
CA PHE A 175 -1.16 -2.89 3.91
C PHE A 175 0.33 -2.86 4.26
N GLY A 176 0.92 -1.66 4.42
CA GLY A 176 2.35 -1.51 4.70
C GLY A 176 3.24 -1.97 3.56
N ILE A 177 2.74 -1.98 2.33
CA ILE A 177 3.47 -2.35 1.12
C ILE A 177 4.14 -1.10 0.56
N PRO A 178 5.43 -1.15 0.18
CA PRO A 178 6.06 -0.04 -0.51
C PRO A 178 5.41 0.19 -1.88
N ALA A 179 5.26 1.47 -2.27
CA ALA A 179 4.81 1.78 -3.62
C ALA A 179 5.55 2.97 -4.22
N ILE A 180 5.60 3.01 -5.55
CA ILE A 180 6.08 4.12 -6.37
C ILE A 180 4.91 4.52 -7.27
N VAL A 181 4.50 5.78 -7.21
CA VAL A 181 3.35 6.29 -7.95
C VAL A 181 3.73 7.54 -8.77
N GLY A 182 3.18 7.67 -9.98
CA GLY A 182 3.37 8.83 -10.87
C GLY A 182 4.52 8.76 -11.83
#